data_ac13678af2f50f64e2baaf8a261aae2c
#
_entry.id   ac13678af2f50f64e2baaf8a261aae2c
#
_cell.length_a   1.000
_cell.length_b   1.000
_cell.length_c   1.000
_cell.angle_alpha   90.00
_cell.angle_beta   90.00
_cell.angle_gamma   90.00
#
_symmetry.space_group_name_H-M   'P 1'
#
loop_
_entity.id
_entity.type
_entity.pdbx_description
1 polymer ?
#
loop_
_entity_poly.entity_id
_entity_poly.type
_entity_poly.pdbx_seq_one_letter_code
_entity_poly.pdbx_strand_id
1 'polypeptide(L)'
;MTIAKATAVYIDGYNLYYGRIRGTAFKWLDVVTLFDRLLHDQDPTTDLLHVRYFTAPALGRFATHKQASETQATYLHALAHTHPQRFATTLGKHSWDKAGTLLPEFVSGQPYDRTRRVRVWKLEEKQTDVNLALAMYRDAASARYQQLVVCSNDSDIEPVLAAIREDFPIIVLGVVTPRRPPIDGESDRRVSVSLSCRADWTRQYILDDELAAAQLPKRVRKPGKAIDMTRRLLQAERAGARIRADWR
;
A
#
# COMPACT_ATOMS: atom_id res chain seq x y z
N MET A 1 -16.26 -29.94 -11.42
CA MET A 1 -15.10 -29.44 -10.64
C MET A 1 -14.95 -27.98 -10.99
N THR A 2 -15.12 -27.08 -10.02
CA THR A 2 -14.89 -25.65 -10.23
C THR A 2 -13.38 -25.45 -10.33
N ILE A 3 -12.91 -24.86 -11.44
CA ILE A 3 -11.47 -24.61 -11.65
C ILE A 3 -11.09 -23.44 -10.72
N ALA A 4 -10.06 -23.65 -9.91
CA ALA A 4 -9.54 -22.61 -9.03
C ALA A 4 -9.02 -21.42 -9.86
N LYS A 5 -9.38 -20.21 -9.47
CA LYS A 5 -9.00 -18.96 -10.14
C LYS A 5 -7.65 -18.48 -9.59
N ALA A 6 -6.56 -18.83 -10.25
CA ALA A 6 -5.22 -18.39 -9.85
C ALA A 6 -5.11 -16.87 -9.86
N THR A 7 -4.79 -16.30 -8.70
CA THR A 7 -4.86 -14.87 -8.45
C THR A 7 -3.52 -14.32 -7.96
N ALA A 8 -3.15 -13.13 -8.44
CA ALA A 8 -2.08 -12.31 -7.87
C ALA A 8 -2.62 -10.97 -7.36
N VAL A 9 -2.09 -10.51 -6.23
CA VAL A 9 -2.43 -9.22 -5.61
C VAL A 9 -1.21 -8.29 -5.65
N TYR A 10 -1.44 -7.04 -6.04
CA TYR A 10 -0.45 -5.97 -6.14
C TYR A 10 -0.82 -4.87 -5.17
N ILE A 11 0.02 -4.67 -4.15
CA ILE A 11 -0.25 -3.71 -3.08
C ILE A 11 0.65 -2.50 -3.26
N ASP A 12 0.01 -1.34 -3.46
CA ASP A 12 0.64 -0.05 -3.25
C ASP A 12 0.79 0.17 -1.73
N GLY A 13 2.01 0.01 -1.24
CA GLY A 13 2.30 0.04 0.19
C GLY A 13 2.07 1.41 0.83
N TYR A 14 2.31 2.50 0.09
CA TYR A 14 2.03 3.85 0.58
C TYR A 14 0.53 4.12 0.64
N ASN A 15 -0.20 3.77 -0.41
CA ASN A 15 -1.65 3.92 -0.44
C ASN A 15 -2.31 3.09 0.68
N LEU A 16 -1.88 1.84 0.88
CA LEU A 16 -2.36 1.00 1.98
C LEU A 16 -2.03 1.61 3.35
N TYR A 17 -0.78 2.03 3.56
CA TYR A 17 -0.36 2.58 4.85
C TYR A 17 -1.08 3.89 5.17
N TYR A 18 -1.04 4.87 4.29
CA TYR A 18 -1.61 6.20 4.53
C TYR A 18 -3.14 6.21 4.43
N GLY A 19 -3.72 5.38 3.56
CA GLY A 19 -5.16 5.28 3.37
C GLY A 19 -5.87 4.50 4.45
N ARG A 20 -5.20 3.48 5.04
CA ARG A 20 -5.90 2.54 5.92
C ARG A 20 -5.21 2.20 7.24
N ILE A 21 -3.89 2.16 7.29
CA ILE A 21 -3.15 1.62 8.45
C ILE A 21 -2.64 2.71 9.39
N ARG A 22 -2.25 3.87 8.84
CA ARG A 22 -1.70 4.97 9.64
C ARG A 22 -2.68 5.41 10.73
N GLY A 23 -2.18 5.52 11.97
CA GLY A 23 -2.98 5.94 13.12
C GLY A 23 -3.82 4.83 13.76
N THR A 24 -3.74 3.59 13.25
CA THR A 24 -4.43 2.42 13.80
C THR A 24 -3.49 1.53 14.63
N ALA A 25 -4.08 0.57 15.34
CA ALA A 25 -3.35 -0.51 16.02
C ALA A 25 -2.89 -1.63 15.07
N PHE A 26 -3.26 -1.59 13.77
CA PHE A 26 -3.09 -2.69 12.80
C PHE A 26 -1.80 -2.59 11.98
N LYS A 27 -0.72 -2.04 12.55
CA LYS A 27 0.54 -1.80 11.82
C LYS A 27 1.31 -3.06 11.43
N TRP A 28 1.01 -4.20 12.05
CA TRP A 28 1.64 -5.49 11.77
C TRP A 28 0.73 -6.43 11.01
N LEU A 29 0.08 -5.85 10.01
CA LEU A 29 -0.88 -6.54 9.16
C LEU A 29 -0.21 -7.68 8.37
N ASP A 30 -0.76 -8.87 8.46
CA ASP A 30 -0.45 -9.95 7.53
C ASP A 30 -1.27 -9.76 6.24
N VAL A 31 -0.65 -9.10 5.26
CA VAL A 31 -1.33 -8.79 4.00
C VAL A 31 -1.70 -10.03 3.20
N VAL A 32 -0.96 -11.14 3.34
CA VAL A 32 -1.30 -12.40 2.66
C VAL A 32 -2.57 -12.99 3.27
N THR A 33 -2.64 -13.10 4.59
CA THR A 33 -3.83 -13.57 5.30
C THR A 33 -5.04 -12.65 5.08
N LEU A 34 -4.82 -11.32 5.03
CA LEU A 34 -5.89 -10.38 4.72
C LEU A 34 -6.49 -10.66 3.34
N PHE A 35 -5.65 -10.70 2.31
CA PHE A 35 -6.14 -10.89 0.94
C PHE A 35 -6.66 -12.30 0.66
N ASP A 36 -6.15 -13.33 1.32
CA ASP A 36 -6.76 -14.69 1.28
C ASP A 36 -8.25 -14.62 1.68
N ARG A 37 -8.55 -13.92 2.78
CA ARG A 37 -9.93 -13.79 3.27
C ARG A 37 -10.78 -12.90 2.38
N LEU A 38 -10.28 -11.69 2.04
CA LEU A 38 -11.04 -10.75 1.19
C LEU A 38 -11.43 -11.37 -0.16
N LEU A 39 -10.52 -12.12 -0.75
CA LEU A 39 -10.73 -12.76 -2.04
C LEU A 39 -11.67 -13.96 -1.93
N HIS A 40 -11.52 -14.77 -0.87
CA HIS A 40 -12.42 -15.88 -0.61
C HIS A 40 -13.86 -15.41 -0.36
N ASP A 41 -14.03 -14.30 0.38
CA ASP A 41 -15.35 -13.70 0.62
C ASP A 41 -15.97 -13.14 -0.67
N GLN A 42 -15.12 -12.64 -1.59
CA GLN A 42 -15.55 -12.12 -2.89
C GLN A 42 -15.91 -13.26 -3.86
N ASP A 43 -15.09 -14.28 -3.92
CA ASP A 43 -15.26 -15.46 -4.77
C ASP A 43 -14.52 -16.66 -4.15
N PRO A 44 -15.25 -17.64 -3.59
CA PRO A 44 -14.65 -18.81 -2.95
C PRO A 44 -13.81 -19.68 -3.88
N THR A 45 -13.89 -19.50 -5.19
CA THR A 45 -13.03 -20.22 -6.17
C THR A 45 -11.66 -19.59 -6.34
N THR A 46 -11.40 -18.43 -5.71
CA THR A 46 -10.12 -17.74 -5.79
C THR A 46 -9.02 -18.54 -5.08
N ASP A 47 -7.89 -18.73 -5.79
CA ASP A 47 -6.65 -19.27 -5.26
C ASP A 47 -5.57 -18.18 -5.30
N LEU A 48 -5.27 -17.58 -4.14
CA LEU A 48 -4.26 -16.53 -4.03
C LEU A 48 -2.86 -17.13 -4.06
N LEU A 49 -2.19 -17.03 -5.20
CA LEU A 49 -0.83 -17.53 -5.39
C LEU A 49 0.24 -16.57 -4.90
N HIS A 50 0.10 -15.27 -5.20
CA HIS A 50 1.14 -14.27 -4.88
C HIS A 50 0.56 -12.95 -4.42
N VAL A 51 1.23 -12.35 -3.43
CA VAL A 51 1.08 -10.96 -3.00
C VAL A 51 2.39 -10.22 -3.27
N ARG A 52 2.35 -9.21 -4.13
CA ARG A 52 3.48 -8.35 -4.48
C ARG A 52 3.28 -6.98 -3.83
N TYR A 53 4.21 -6.59 -2.98
CA TYR A 53 4.15 -5.36 -2.18
C TYR A 53 5.14 -4.33 -2.72
N PHE A 54 4.64 -3.19 -3.17
CA PHE A 54 5.43 -2.11 -3.76
C PHE A 54 5.50 -0.94 -2.78
N THR A 55 6.70 -0.47 -2.47
CA THR A 55 6.92 0.63 -1.54
C THR A 55 8.33 1.19 -1.71
N ALA A 56 8.63 2.35 -1.12
CA ALA A 56 10.00 2.83 -1.01
C ALA A 56 10.47 2.78 0.47
N PRO A 57 11.78 2.63 0.74
CA PRO A 57 12.29 2.60 2.10
C PRO A 57 11.97 3.90 2.84
N ALA A 58 11.40 3.82 4.03
CA ALA A 58 11.14 5.00 4.85
C ALA A 58 12.46 5.70 5.19
N LEU A 59 12.55 7.01 4.96
CA LEU A 59 13.75 7.79 5.28
C LEU A 59 13.64 8.35 6.69
N GLY A 60 14.46 7.86 7.62
CA GLY A 60 14.39 8.21 9.04
C GLY A 60 14.49 9.71 9.32
N ARG A 61 15.22 10.48 8.49
CA ARG A 61 15.34 11.95 8.66
C ARG A 61 14.07 12.71 8.25
N PHE A 62 13.22 12.14 7.40
CA PHE A 62 11.96 12.73 6.94
C PHE A 62 10.74 12.03 7.54
N ALA A 63 10.94 10.93 8.24
CA ALA A 63 9.88 10.19 8.88
C ALA A 63 9.55 10.78 10.26
N THR A 64 8.30 10.59 10.68
CA THR A 64 7.82 11.01 12.00
C THR A 64 8.64 10.40 13.16
N HIS A 65 9.34 9.28 12.88
CA HIS A 65 10.18 8.56 13.87
C HIS A 65 11.52 8.17 13.26
N LYS A 66 12.61 8.40 13.98
CA LYS A 66 13.97 8.00 13.58
C LYS A 66 14.08 6.50 13.21
N GLN A 67 13.25 5.65 13.82
CA GLN A 67 13.26 4.20 13.63
C GLN A 67 12.29 3.72 12.53
N ALA A 68 11.62 4.61 11.79
CA ALA A 68 10.61 4.22 10.79
C ALA A 68 11.18 3.28 9.72
N SER A 69 12.38 3.55 9.24
CA SER A 69 13.08 2.71 8.24
C SER A 69 13.33 1.29 8.77
N GLU A 70 13.85 1.17 9.98
CA GLU A 70 14.11 -0.13 10.61
C GLU A 70 12.81 -0.90 10.90
N THR A 71 11.78 -0.19 11.33
CA THR A 71 10.47 -0.78 11.61
C THR A 71 9.82 -1.31 10.32
N GLN A 72 9.86 -0.54 9.22
CA GLN A 72 9.38 -0.98 7.92
C GLN A 72 10.16 -2.19 7.42
N ALA A 73 11.50 -2.14 7.47
CA ALA A 73 12.34 -3.26 7.05
C ALA A 73 12.04 -4.53 7.86
N THR A 74 11.86 -4.40 9.17
CA THR A 74 11.49 -5.50 10.06
C THR A 74 10.14 -6.10 9.69
N TYR A 75 9.14 -5.26 9.39
CA TYR A 75 7.82 -5.68 8.94
C TYR A 75 7.87 -6.46 7.63
N LEU A 76 8.54 -5.93 6.61
CA LEU A 76 8.68 -6.59 5.31
C LEU A 76 9.43 -7.91 5.41
N HIS A 77 10.47 -7.97 6.24
CA HIS A 77 11.19 -9.21 6.55
C HIS A 77 10.31 -10.25 7.24
N ALA A 78 9.43 -9.81 8.15
CA ALA A 78 8.51 -10.71 8.83
C ALA A 78 7.51 -11.33 7.86
N LEU A 79 6.93 -10.53 6.97
CA LEU A 79 6.03 -11.02 5.90
C LEU A 79 6.73 -12.02 4.98
N ALA A 80 7.92 -11.67 4.47
CA ALA A 80 8.68 -12.55 3.59
C ALA A 80 9.08 -13.87 4.27
N HIS A 81 9.34 -13.84 5.59
CA HIS A 81 9.65 -15.03 6.35
C HIS A 81 8.43 -15.90 6.64
N THR A 82 7.26 -15.26 6.90
CA THR A 82 6.01 -15.97 7.15
C THR A 82 5.44 -16.59 5.87
N HIS A 83 5.63 -15.92 4.72
CA HIS A 83 5.09 -16.34 3.43
C HIS A 83 6.17 -16.40 2.34
N PRO A 84 7.20 -17.26 2.46
CA PRO A 84 8.41 -17.21 1.61
C PRO A 84 8.14 -17.44 0.13
N GLN A 85 7.07 -18.13 -0.22
CA GLN A 85 6.72 -18.44 -1.62
C GLN A 85 5.59 -17.55 -2.16
N ARG A 86 4.83 -16.92 -1.28
CA ARG A 86 3.62 -16.17 -1.64
C ARG A 86 3.78 -14.65 -1.54
N PHE A 87 4.81 -14.17 -0.87
CA PHE A 87 5.03 -12.73 -0.64
C PHE A 87 6.36 -12.27 -1.22
N ALA A 88 6.30 -11.17 -1.98
CA ALA A 88 7.49 -10.51 -2.50
C ALA A 88 7.37 -8.99 -2.37
N THR A 89 8.49 -8.31 -2.07
CA THR A 89 8.57 -6.85 -2.00
C THR A 89 9.41 -6.31 -3.13
N THR A 90 8.93 -5.27 -3.80
CA THR A 90 9.69 -4.47 -4.75
C THR A 90 9.86 -3.06 -4.18
N LEU A 91 11.11 -2.61 -4.09
CA LEU A 91 11.43 -1.30 -3.54
C LEU A 91 11.63 -0.27 -4.65
N GLY A 92 10.92 0.83 -4.56
CA GLY A 92 11.22 2.08 -5.22
C GLY A 92 12.33 2.85 -4.50
N LYS A 93 12.46 4.13 -4.77
CA LYS A 93 13.45 5.01 -4.14
C LYS A 93 12.86 6.38 -3.85
N HIS A 94 13.49 7.09 -2.93
CA HIS A 94 13.22 8.51 -2.71
C HIS A 94 14.26 9.37 -3.42
N SER A 95 13.80 10.52 -3.91
CA SER A 95 14.65 11.57 -4.42
C SER A 95 14.28 12.91 -3.77
N TRP A 96 15.28 13.74 -3.50
CA TRP A 96 15.10 15.11 -3.03
C TRP A 96 16.28 15.95 -3.50
N ASP A 97 16.01 17.23 -3.74
CA ASP A 97 17.05 18.19 -4.04
C ASP A 97 17.71 18.67 -2.74
N LYS A 98 19.03 18.42 -2.59
CA LYS A 98 19.80 18.82 -1.39
C LYS A 98 19.89 20.35 -1.24
N ALA A 99 19.75 21.10 -2.34
CA ALA A 99 19.70 22.55 -2.36
C ALA A 99 18.30 23.11 -2.12
N GLY A 100 17.30 22.22 -2.03
CA GLY A 100 15.89 22.55 -1.94
C GLY A 100 15.27 22.89 -3.30
N THR A 101 14.02 22.50 -3.49
CA THR A 101 13.25 22.73 -4.72
C THR A 101 12.55 24.09 -4.66
N LEU A 102 12.67 24.87 -5.73
CA LEU A 102 11.94 26.15 -5.87
C LEU A 102 10.53 25.86 -6.39
N LEU A 103 9.51 26.13 -5.57
CA LEU A 103 8.11 26.02 -5.94
C LEU A 103 7.44 27.39 -5.90
N PRO A 104 6.38 27.63 -6.74
CA PRO A 104 5.56 28.82 -6.61
C PRO A 104 4.94 28.91 -5.21
N GLU A 105 4.98 30.12 -4.62
CA GLU A 105 4.38 30.37 -3.32
C GLU A 105 2.85 30.44 -3.44
N PHE A 106 2.15 29.71 -2.59
CA PHE A 106 0.69 29.85 -2.48
C PHE A 106 0.36 31.01 -1.52
N VAL A 107 -0.38 31.98 -2.02
CA VAL A 107 -0.92 33.09 -1.22
C VAL A 107 -2.44 33.06 -1.34
N SER A 108 -3.12 32.91 -0.20
CA SER A 108 -4.58 32.86 -0.17
C SER A 108 -5.19 34.14 -0.76
N GLY A 109 -6.18 33.96 -1.65
CA GLY A 109 -6.85 35.09 -2.32
C GLY A 109 -6.08 35.72 -3.47
N GLN A 110 -4.89 35.24 -3.82
CA GLN A 110 -4.14 35.69 -5.00
C GLN A 110 -4.11 34.64 -6.09
N PRO A 111 -4.09 35.04 -7.38
CA PRO A 111 -3.92 34.11 -8.49
C PRO A 111 -2.52 33.47 -8.47
N TYR A 112 -2.37 32.35 -9.18
CA TYR A 112 -1.09 31.68 -9.37
C TYR A 112 -0.06 32.63 -9.98
N ASP A 113 1.09 32.79 -9.32
CA ASP A 113 2.24 33.55 -9.81
C ASP A 113 3.50 32.67 -9.86
N ARG A 114 3.97 32.39 -11.07
CA ARG A 114 5.18 31.58 -11.32
C ARG A 114 6.49 32.28 -10.92
N THR A 115 6.45 33.62 -10.75
CA THR A 115 7.65 34.41 -10.44
C THR A 115 7.92 34.46 -8.95
N ARG A 116 6.88 34.40 -8.14
CA ARG A 116 6.96 34.38 -6.69
C ARG A 116 7.23 32.95 -6.23
N ARG A 117 8.48 32.67 -5.83
CA ARG A 117 8.93 31.30 -5.54
C ARG A 117 9.56 31.19 -4.16
N VAL A 118 9.28 30.09 -3.48
CA VAL A 118 9.84 29.71 -2.19
C VAL A 118 10.64 28.41 -2.32
N ARG A 119 11.73 28.31 -1.57
CA ARG A 119 12.58 27.11 -1.54
C ARG A 119 12.10 26.18 -0.44
N VAL A 120 11.77 24.95 -0.80
CA VAL A 120 11.22 23.94 0.11
C VAL A 120 11.98 22.62 0.02
N TRP A 121 11.91 21.84 1.08
CA TRP A 121 12.28 20.42 1.02
C TRP A 121 11.15 19.63 0.36
N LYS A 122 11.39 19.16 -0.85
CA LYS A 122 10.46 18.27 -1.56
C LYS A 122 11.03 16.87 -1.60
N LEU A 123 10.41 15.96 -0.86
CA LEU A 123 10.69 14.53 -0.93
C LEU A 123 9.71 13.91 -1.92
N GLU A 124 10.22 13.21 -2.90
CA GLU A 124 9.41 12.51 -3.89
C GLU A 124 9.71 11.01 -3.85
N GLU A 125 8.68 10.21 -3.85
CA GLU A 125 8.77 8.80 -4.15
C GLU A 125 8.90 8.61 -5.66
N LYS A 126 9.72 7.66 -6.08
CA LYS A 126 9.97 7.34 -7.50
C LYS A 126 9.94 5.84 -7.71
N GLN A 127 9.46 5.43 -8.86
CA GLN A 127 9.50 4.08 -9.41
C GLN A 127 8.45 3.11 -8.85
N THR A 128 7.78 3.38 -7.73
CA THR A 128 6.87 2.42 -7.10
C THR A 128 5.71 2.08 -8.00
N ASP A 129 4.99 3.09 -8.53
CA ASP A 129 3.83 2.90 -9.41
C ASP A 129 4.23 2.27 -10.75
N VAL A 130 5.37 2.70 -11.31
CA VAL A 130 5.93 2.12 -12.54
C VAL A 130 6.29 0.64 -12.33
N ASN A 131 6.92 0.30 -11.21
CA ASN A 131 7.25 -1.09 -10.87
C ASN A 131 6.00 -1.94 -10.69
N LEU A 132 4.97 -1.40 -10.02
CA LEU A 132 3.69 -2.05 -9.84
C LEU A 132 3.01 -2.30 -11.19
N ALA A 133 2.89 -1.27 -12.01
CA ALA A 133 2.28 -1.35 -13.34
C ALA A 133 2.98 -2.37 -14.23
N LEU A 134 4.33 -2.33 -14.31
CA LEU A 134 5.11 -3.28 -15.08
C LEU A 134 4.95 -4.73 -14.56
N ALA A 135 4.89 -4.93 -13.25
CA ALA A 135 4.68 -6.26 -12.68
C ALA A 135 3.29 -6.81 -13.03
N MET A 136 2.24 -5.99 -12.92
CA MET A 136 0.88 -6.39 -13.32
C MET A 136 0.80 -6.77 -14.79
N TYR A 137 1.33 -5.93 -15.68
CA TYR A 137 1.28 -6.18 -17.13
C TYR A 137 2.07 -7.44 -17.53
N ARG A 138 3.28 -7.64 -16.96
CA ARG A 138 4.07 -8.87 -17.18
C ARG A 138 3.38 -10.11 -16.71
N ASP A 139 2.70 -10.05 -15.55
CA ASP A 139 1.96 -11.19 -15.03
C ASP A 139 0.71 -11.48 -15.87
N ALA A 140 0.04 -10.46 -16.42
CA ALA A 140 -1.03 -10.62 -17.41
C ALA A 140 -0.53 -11.37 -18.65
N ALA A 141 0.61 -10.95 -19.19
CA ALA A 141 1.22 -11.57 -20.37
C ALA A 141 1.75 -13.01 -20.11
N SER A 142 1.99 -13.37 -18.85
CA SER A 142 2.51 -14.70 -18.48
C SER A 142 1.49 -15.83 -18.56
N ALA A 143 0.21 -15.52 -18.70
CA ALA A 143 -0.92 -16.46 -18.64
C ALA A 143 -0.98 -17.34 -17.36
N ARG A 144 -0.26 -16.95 -16.30
CA ARG A 144 -0.22 -17.71 -15.03
C ARG A 144 -1.42 -17.44 -14.13
N TYR A 145 -2.09 -16.31 -14.35
CA TYR A 145 -3.18 -15.85 -13.49
C TYR A 145 -4.44 -15.60 -14.31
N GLN A 146 -5.56 -15.97 -13.75
CA GLN A 146 -6.89 -15.69 -14.28
C GLN A 146 -7.46 -14.40 -13.67
N GLN A 147 -6.87 -13.95 -12.54
CA GLN A 147 -7.29 -12.73 -11.87
C GLN A 147 -6.09 -11.94 -11.35
N LEU A 148 -6.11 -10.63 -11.59
CA LEU A 148 -5.14 -9.68 -11.01
C LEU A 148 -5.90 -8.66 -10.18
N VAL A 149 -5.44 -8.43 -8.95
CA VAL A 149 -6.11 -7.53 -8.00
C VAL A 149 -5.13 -6.47 -7.55
N VAL A 150 -5.49 -5.21 -7.70
CA VAL A 150 -4.68 -4.09 -7.19
C VAL A 150 -5.29 -3.50 -5.94
N CYS A 151 -4.46 -3.26 -4.93
CA CYS A 151 -4.81 -2.53 -3.71
C CYS A 151 -4.20 -1.12 -3.78
N SER A 152 -4.96 -0.20 -4.32
CA SER A 152 -4.61 1.24 -4.41
C SER A 152 -5.87 2.07 -4.61
N ASN A 153 -5.77 3.38 -4.37
CA ASN A 153 -6.75 4.39 -4.77
C ASN A 153 -6.09 5.49 -5.61
N ASP A 154 -4.89 5.22 -6.13
CA ASP A 154 -4.14 6.14 -6.95
C ASP A 154 -4.51 5.99 -8.43
N SER A 155 -4.93 7.11 -9.04
CA SER A 155 -5.33 7.14 -10.46
C SER A 155 -4.17 6.84 -11.42
N ASP A 156 -2.92 6.98 -10.97
CA ASP A 156 -1.74 6.70 -11.79
C ASP A 156 -1.61 5.20 -12.17
N ILE A 157 -2.40 4.34 -11.51
CA ILE A 157 -2.52 2.90 -11.83
C ILE A 157 -3.55 2.63 -12.96
N GLU A 158 -4.45 3.57 -13.27
CA GLU A 158 -5.47 3.39 -14.31
C GLU A 158 -4.90 2.95 -15.67
N PRO A 159 -3.79 3.53 -16.16
CA PRO A 159 -3.25 3.16 -17.48
C PRO A 159 -2.89 1.69 -17.64
N VAL A 160 -2.37 1.05 -16.59
CA VAL A 160 -2.04 -0.38 -16.66
C VAL A 160 -3.30 -1.25 -16.65
N LEU A 161 -4.35 -0.86 -15.91
CA LEU A 161 -5.62 -1.58 -15.96
C LEU A 161 -6.27 -1.48 -17.34
N ALA A 162 -6.20 -0.31 -17.98
CA ALA A 162 -6.67 -0.09 -19.35
C ALA A 162 -5.91 -0.97 -20.35
N ALA A 163 -4.59 -0.99 -20.29
CA ALA A 163 -3.75 -1.81 -21.17
C ALA A 163 -4.02 -3.31 -20.99
N ILE A 164 -4.15 -3.80 -19.75
CA ILE A 164 -4.47 -5.20 -19.49
C ILE A 164 -5.87 -5.55 -20.01
N ARG A 165 -6.84 -4.65 -19.86
CA ARG A 165 -8.19 -4.86 -20.39
C ARG A 165 -8.21 -4.97 -21.90
N GLU A 166 -7.38 -4.20 -22.60
CA GLU A 166 -7.26 -4.21 -24.05
C GLU A 166 -6.55 -5.46 -24.55
N ASP A 167 -5.38 -5.77 -23.99
CA ASP A 167 -4.49 -6.83 -24.50
C ASP A 167 -4.86 -8.23 -23.98
N PHE A 168 -5.47 -8.31 -22.77
CA PHE A 168 -5.79 -9.57 -22.09
C PHE A 168 -7.23 -9.57 -21.55
N PRO A 169 -8.26 -9.47 -22.39
CA PRO A 169 -9.65 -9.25 -21.98
C PRO A 169 -10.26 -10.37 -21.16
N ILE A 170 -9.65 -11.56 -21.13
CA ILE A 170 -10.13 -12.71 -20.34
C ILE A 170 -9.68 -12.65 -18.86
N ILE A 171 -8.71 -11.79 -18.54
CA ILE A 171 -8.22 -11.64 -17.17
C ILE A 171 -9.23 -10.82 -16.35
N VAL A 172 -9.62 -11.36 -15.21
CA VAL A 172 -10.46 -10.65 -14.25
C VAL A 172 -9.62 -9.62 -13.51
N LEU A 173 -10.05 -8.35 -13.54
CA LEU A 173 -9.42 -7.25 -12.83
C LEU A 173 -10.22 -6.87 -11.59
N GLY A 174 -9.58 -6.93 -10.42
CA GLY A 174 -10.15 -6.48 -9.16
C GLY A 174 -9.44 -5.24 -8.62
N VAL A 175 -10.19 -4.37 -7.98
CA VAL A 175 -9.65 -3.20 -7.25
C VAL A 175 -10.10 -3.27 -5.80
N VAL A 176 -9.15 -3.18 -4.88
CA VAL A 176 -9.41 -3.03 -3.44
C VAL A 176 -8.92 -1.65 -3.02
N THR A 177 -9.83 -0.79 -2.59
CA THR A 177 -9.48 0.55 -2.15
C THR A 177 -9.08 0.52 -0.67
N PRO A 178 -7.85 0.93 -0.31
CA PRO A 178 -7.36 0.89 1.06
C PRO A 178 -7.94 2.06 1.87
N ARG A 179 -9.22 1.98 2.17
CA ARG A 179 -9.99 2.99 2.90
C ARG A 179 -10.79 2.35 4.02
N ARG A 180 -11.14 3.13 5.03
CA ARG A 180 -12.16 2.76 6.02
C ARG A 180 -13.56 3.12 5.51
N PRO A 181 -14.63 2.46 5.99
CA PRO A 181 -15.98 2.96 5.80
C PRO A 181 -16.10 4.43 6.28
N PRO A 182 -16.93 5.25 5.63
CA PRO A 182 -17.18 6.61 6.08
C PRO A 182 -17.78 6.63 7.48
N ILE A 183 -17.37 7.60 8.29
CA ILE A 183 -17.96 7.89 9.59
C ILE A 183 -18.85 9.13 9.40
N ASP A 184 -20.03 9.11 9.97
CA ASP A 184 -20.98 10.21 9.88
C ASP A 184 -20.33 11.55 10.24
N GLY A 185 -20.48 12.54 9.36
CA GLY A 185 -19.94 13.89 9.52
C GLY A 185 -18.48 14.10 9.09
N GLU A 186 -17.77 13.06 8.64
CA GLU A 186 -16.43 13.22 8.08
C GLU A 186 -16.46 13.32 6.54
N SER A 187 -15.61 14.22 5.99
CA SER A 187 -15.33 14.26 4.55
C SER A 187 -14.57 13.00 4.15
N ASP A 188 -15.19 12.15 3.35
CA ASP A 188 -14.57 10.90 2.89
C ASP A 188 -13.74 11.12 1.63
N ARG A 189 -12.53 10.52 1.60
CA ARG A 189 -11.71 10.45 0.39
C ARG A 189 -12.43 9.55 -0.63
N ARG A 190 -12.86 10.11 -1.75
CA ARG A 190 -13.63 9.38 -2.77
C ARG A 190 -12.84 8.19 -3.35
N VAL A 191 -13.57 7.14 -3.72
CA VAL A 191 -13.03 6.04 -4.54
C VAL A 191 -12.61 6.61 -5.89
N SER A 192 -11.46 6.20 -6.40
CA SER A 192 -11.04 6.54 -7.75
C SER A 192 -12.01 5.93 -8.76
N VAL A 193 -12.79 6.79 -9.40
CA VAL A 193 -13.76 6.37 -10.43
C VAL A 193 -13.02 5.76 -11.62
N SER A 194 -11.88 6.32 -12.00
CA SER A 194 -11.07 5.81 -13.12
C SER A 194 -10.62 4.36 -12.91
N LEU A 195 -10.20 3.99 -11.69
CA LEU A 195 -9.85 2.60 -11.38
C LEU A 195 -11.07 1.68 -11.42
N SER A 196 -12.17 2.12 -10.78
CA SER A 196 -13.40 1.31 -10.71
C SER A 196 -14.01 1.04 -12.08
N CYS A 197 -13.93 1.98 -13.01
CA CYS A 197 -14.45 1.81 -14.38
C CYS A 197 -13.64 0.78 -15.21
N ARG A 198 -12.39 0.48 -14.82
CA ARG A 198 -11.53 -0.51 -15.51
C ARG A 198 -11.61 -1.89 -14.89
N ALA A 199 -12.12 -2.02 -13.66
CA ALA A 199 -12.21 -3.26 -12.92
C ALA A 199 -13.52 -4.02 -13.20
N ASP A 200 -13.48 -5.35 -13.12
CA ASP A 200 -14.67 -6.20 -13.12
C ASP A 200 -15.41 -6.12 -11.79
N TRP A 201 -14.66 -5.89 -10.71
CA TRP A 201 -15.21 -5.67 -9.38
C TRP A 201 -14.33 -4.70 -8.57
N THR A 202 -14.97 -3.98 -7.65
CA THR A 202 -14.29 -3.03 -6.77
C THR A 202 -14.78 -3.19 -5.34
N ARG A 203 -13.83 -3.42 -4.42
CA ARG A 203 -14.09 -3.37 -2.99
C ARG A 203 -13.70 -1.99 -2.45
N GLN A 204 -14.68 -1.25 -1.94
CA GLN A 204 -14.50 0.15 -1.57
C GLN A 204 -13.80 0.37 -0.23
N TYR A 205 -13.81 -0.61 0.68
CA TYR A 205 -13.30 -0.49 2.05
C TYR A 205 -12.61 -1.76 2.51
N ILE A 206 -11.67 -1.61 3.46
CA ILE A 206 -11.13 -2.68 4.28
C ILE A 206 -11.61 -2.41 5.71
N LEU A 207 -12.33 -3.36 6.32
CA LEU A 207 -12.94 -3.19 7.63
C LEU A 207 -11.92 -3.36 8.78
N ASP A 208 -12.21 -2.80 9.96
CA ASP A 208 -11.35 -2.95 11.13
C ASP A 208 -11.28 -4.40 11.61
N ASP A 209 -12.40 -5.13 11.56
CA ASP A 209 -12.44 -6.54 11.93
C ASP A 209 -11.60 -7.42 11.01
N GLU A 210 -11.55 -7.09 9.71
CA GLU A 210 -10.69 -7.79 8.74
C GLU A 210 -9.21 -7.55 9.04
N LEU A 211 -8.84 -6.31 9.36
CA LEU A 211 -7.48 -5.97 9.76
C LEU A 211 -7.10 -6.63 11.10
N ALA A 212 -8.02 -6.62 12.08
CA ALA A 212 -7.79 -7.25 13.38
C ALA A 212 -7.59 -8.76 13.26
N ALA A 213 -8.34 -9.40 12.37
CA ALA A 213 -8.28 -10.84 12.15
C ALA A 213 -7.07 -11.29 11.31
N ALA A 214 -6.35 -10.34 10.67
CA ALA A 214 -5.21 -10.61 9.80
C ALA A 214 -3.93 -9.97 10.34
N GLN A 215 -3.59 -10.18 11.61
CA GLN A 215 -2.35 -9.68 12.19
C GLN A 215 -1.25 -10.74 12.18
N LEU A 216 -0.01 -10.35 11.88
CA LEU A 216 1.15 -11.21 12.06
C LEU A 216 1.28 -11.64 13.54
N PRO A 217 1.80 -12.84 13.82
CA PRO A 217 2.01 -13.29 15.19
C PRO A 217 2.97 -12.32 15.92
N LYS A 218 2.74 -12.11 17.23
CA LYS A 218 3.56 -11.22 18.07
C LYS A 218 5.05 -11.55 18.02
N ARG A 219 5.41 -12.77 17.68
CA ARG A 219 6.79 -13.25 17.55
C ARG A 219 6.89 -14.13 16.32
N VAL A 220 7.64 -13.68 15.32
CA VAL A 220 8.03 -14.49 14.16
C VAL A 220 9.36 -15.15 14.48
N ARG A 221 9.40 -16.48 14.48
CA ARG A 221 10.61 -17.26 14.73
C ARG A 221 11.48 -17.26 13.47
N LYS A 222 12.75 -16.87 13.61
CA LYS A 222 13.76 -16.96 12.56
C LYS A 222 14.88 -17.91 13.05
N PRO A 223 15.52 -18.70 12.20
CA PRO A 223 16.74 -19.43 12.60
C PRO A 223 17.75 -18.47 13.22
N GLY A 224 18.11 -18.69 14.47
CA GLY A 224 19.09 -17.90 15.24
C GLY A 224 18.58 -16.64 15.96
N LYS A 225 17.42 -16.05 15.62
CA LYS A 225 16.93 -14.85 16.32
C LYS A 225 15.43 -14.64 16.08
N ALA A 226 14.64 -14.55 17.15
CA ALA A 226 13.22 -14.20 17.02
C ALA A 226 13.04 -12.69 16.73
N ILE A 227 12.11 -12.34 15.85
CA ILE A 227 11.68 -10.96 15.60
C ILE A 227 10.55 -10.69 16.57
N ASP A 228 10.82 -9.90 17.61
CA ASP A 228 9.80 -9.47 18.58
C ASP A 228 9.11 -8.20 18.06
N MET A 229 7.90 -8.37 17.56
CA MET A 229 7.10 -7.29 16.98
C MET A 229 6.54 -6.33 18.02
N THR A 230 6.21 -6.83 19.20
CA THR A 230 5.47 -6.09 20.25
C THR A 230 6.33 -5.00 20.88
N ARG A 231 7.62 -5.26 21.10
CA ARG A 231 8.53 -4.32 21.76
C ARG A 231 8.77 -3.06 20.92
N ARG A 232 8.88 -3.20 19.60
CA ARG A 232 9.12 -2.10 18.67
C ARG A 232 7.88 -1.27 18.35
N LEU A 233 6.68 -1.87 18.35
CA LEU A 233 5.40 -1.16 18.22
C LEU A 233 5.16 -0.20 19.40
N LEU A 234 5.34 -0.68 20.62
CA LEU A 234 5.15 0.12 21.84
C LEU A 234 6.13 1.31 21.90
N GLN A 235 7.36 1.15 21.38
CA GLN A 235 8.32 2.25 21.29
C GLN A 235 7.93 3.31 20.24
N ALA A 236 7.43 2.89 19.08
CA ALA A 236 6.97 3.80 18.02
C ALA A 236 5.69 4.56 18.42
N GLU A 237 4.77 3.92 19.14
CA GLU A 237 3.57 4.57 19.67
C GLU A 237 3.87 5.60 20.75
N ARG A 238 4.78 5.30 21.68
CA ARG A 238 5.22 6.24 22.72
C ARG A 238 5.93 7.47 22.14
N ALA A 239 6.72 7.30 21.10
CA ALA A 239 7.36 8.42 20.40
C ALA A 239 6.33 9.30 19.66
N GLY A 240 5.33 8.69 19.00
CA GLY A 240 4.26 9.42 18.30
C GLY A 240 3.27 10.15 19.21
N ALA A 241 3.03 9.62 20.42
CA ALA A 241 2.20 10.28 21.41
C ALA A 241 2.85 11.54 21.99
N ARG A 242 4.18 11.55 22.17
CA ARG A 242 4.92 12.75 22.62
C ARG A 242 4.89 13.89 21.61
N ILE A 243 5.03 13.60 20.31
CA ILE A 243 5.01 14.65 19.27
C ILE A 243 3.63 15.31 19.12
N ARG A 244 2.52 14.60 19.42
CA ARG A 244 1.17 15.20 19.40
C ARG A 244 0.88 16.10 20.61
N ALA A 245 1.59 15.92 21.70
CA ALA A 245 1.43 16.79 22.89
C ALA A 245 2.10 18.15 22.71
N ASP A 246 3.13 18.25 21.86
CA ASP A 246 3.92 19.47 21.63
C ASP A 246 3.34 20.39 20.53
N TRP A 247 2.19 20.02 19.91
CA TRP A 247 1.52 20.79 18.85
C TRP A 247 0.06 21.18 19.21
N ARG A 248 -0.25 21.36 20.52
CA ARG A 248 -1.51 21.96 20.99
C ARG A 248 -1.29 23.36 21.50
#